data_7c10d9bf455e295b252a5ba4c67fa2ef
#
_entry.id   7c10d9bf455e295b252a5ba4c67fa2ef
#
_cell.length_a   1.000
_cell.length_b   1.000
_cell.length_c   1.000
_cell.angle_alpha   90.00
_cell.angle_beta   90.00
_cell.angle_gamma   90.00
#
_symmetry.space_group_name_H-M   'P 1'
#
loop_
_entity.id
_entity.type
_entity.pdbx_description
1 polymer ?
#
loop_
_entity_poly.entity_id
_entity_poly.type
_entity_poly.pdbx_seq_one_letter_code
_entity_poly.pdbx_strand_id
1 'polypeptide(L)'
;MFDLSNNNATAQERTILRKLRIWIAALGVACLLTGIGIGAMLSGRPTVAQNEVQIAHAPEALSASFAEIARRVEPAVVNIETFQTSSDISDKSDDDKDDQATNNPLLDMFKKQQRRPMRGVGSGFIVNPKGLILTNYHVIEDATRIIVGLQNGEVYRGTVKGFDAETDVAVIKIEAPQDLPTVTLGDSNAAQVGDWVLAIGSPFGLDQTVTAGIISKKERESPSFQQFQRFLQTDAAINRGNSGGPLVNMRGEVIGMNSQIATSTGDYNGIGFALPANETNFVYKQLISQGKVRRGYLGITLDSVHEEYAKVYGLAEAKGAIITSVTPTEDGQVTPAAKAGMQANDVIVEFQGTPVVNAQDLIQRVAGTPVGQSVTLVLLRDNDGKLEKKMMTVVLSERPPLPNREWIEPTKPAPKDSDPKGNSLHLGITLTELTPQLVTDRHLNGVRGLYIKDIDPNGLAAEVRLPGSAIPAMNEGDIITRINRISVNSLAEFQHVLNTLKPGDPIVLNVFQRDPKDRLVPRIIQFTYQ
;
A
#
# COMPACT_ATOMS: atom_id res chain seq x y z
N MET A 1 77.28 51.85 -18.25
CA MET A 1 77.83 52.54 -19.40
C MET A 1 79.39 52.56 -19.28
N PHE A 2 80.06 51.49 -19.66
CA PHE A 2 81.55 51.45 -19.68
C PHE A 2 81.97 51.49 -21.14
N ASP A 3 82.57 52.63 -21.52
CA ASP A 3 83.18 52.89 -22.82
C ASP A 3 84.58 52.23 -22.83
N LEU A 4 84.73 51.21 -23.63
CA LEU A 4 86.01 50.48 -23.86
C LEU A 4 86.54 50.73 -25.30
N SER A 5 86.77 51.99 -25.58
CA SER A 5 87.60 52.31 -26.75
C SER A 5 89.06 52.45 -26.34
N ASN A 6 89.71 51.30 -26.08
CA ASN A 6 91.20 51.31 -25.96
C ASN A 6 91.83 50.60 -27.17
N ASN A 7 92.29 51.37 -28.07
CA ASN A 7 92.78 50.99 -29.43
C ASN A 7 94.20 50.42 -29.48
N ASN A 8 94.84 50.03 -28.34
CA ASN A 8 96.22 49.58 -28.28
C ASN A 8 96.42 48.14 -27.78
N ALA A 9 95.44 47.26 -27.98
CA ALA A 9 95.61 45.86 -27.64
C ALA A 9 96.50 45.15 -28.70
N THR A 10 97.52 44.40 -28.25
CA THR A 10 98.36 43.55 -29.08
C THR A 10 97.54 42.45 -29.76
N ALA A 11 97.99 41.92 -30.89
CA ALA A 11 97.27 40.86 -31.62
C ALA A 11 96.94 39.65 -30.75
N GLN A 12 97.76 39.42 -29.73
CA GLN A 12 97.60 38.32 -28.80
C GLN A 12 96.44 38.59 -27.80
N GLU A 13 96.32 39.82 -27.33
CA GLU A 13 95.26 40.26 -26.44
C GLU A 13 93.88 40.24 -27.13
N ARG A 14 93.83 40.64 -28.41
CA ARG A 14 92.58 40.55 -29.20
C ARG A 14 92.11 39.10 -29.39
N THR A 15 93.06 38.16 -29.52
CA THR A 15 92.77 36.74 -29.66
C THR A 15 92.26 36.18 -28.36
N ILE A 16 92.80 36.58 -27.21
CA ILE A 16 92.39 36.20 -25.88
C ILE A 16 90.98 36.76 -25.59
N LEU A 17 90.75 38.03 -25.86
CA LEU A 17 89.45 38.67 -25.70
C LEU A 17 88.39 38.07 -26.58
N ARG A 18 88.73 37.68 -27.81
CA ARG A 18 87.78 36.97 -28.69
C ARG A 18 87.44 35.58 -28.17
N LYS A 19 88.42 34.83 -27.69
CA LYS A 19 88.15 33.52 -27.03
C LYS A 19 87.35 33.70 -25.78
N LEU A 20 87.63 34.68 -24.93
CA LEU A 20 86.85 34.96 -23.70
C LEU A 20 85.42 35.32 -24.03
N ARG A 21 85.17 36.15 -25.04
CA ARG A 21 83.82 36.48 -25.50
C ARG A 21 83.08 35.25 -26.00
N ILE A 22 83.78 34.35 -26.71
CA ILE A 22 83.16 33.08 -27.16
C ILE A 22 82.84 32.19 -25.98
N TRP A 23 83.70 32.08 -24.96
CA TRP A 23 83.51 31.31 -23.78
C TRP A 23 82.38 31.89 -22.91
N ILE A 24 82.26 33.18 -22.76
CA ILE A 24 81.17 33.86 -22.04
C ILE A 24 79.82 33.63 -22.78
N ALA A 25 79.85 33.76 -24.11
CA ALA A 25 78.65 33.47 -24.91
C ALA A 25 78.24 31.98 -24.80
N ALA A 26 79.21 31.07 -24.87
CA ALA A 26 78.96 29.64 -24.71
C ALA A 26 78.44 29.30 -23.31
N LEU A 27 78.99 29.92 -22.25
CA LEU A 27 78.48 29.76 -20.87
C LEU A 27 77.06 30.34 -20.70
N GLY A 28 76.79 31.49 -21.31
CA GLY A 28 75.48 32.09 -21.33
C GLY A 28 74.44 31.18 -22.00
N VAL A 29 74.77 30.58 -23.13
CA VAL A 29 73.88 29.61 -23.81
C VAL A 29 73.70 28.33 -22.98
N ALA A 30 74.82 27.84 -22.37
CA ALA A 30 74.73 26.68 -21.49
C ALA A 30 73.80 26.94 -20.25
N CYS A 31 73.95 28.12 -19.63
CA CYS A 31 73.06 28.52 -18.51
C CYS A 31 71.60 28.70 -18.97
N LEU A 32 71.40 29.21 -20.19
CA LEU A 32 70.05 29.37 -20.75
C LEU A 32 69.40 28.01 -21.04
N LEU A 33 70.15 27.07 -21.61
CA LEU A 33 69.66 25.72 -21.88
C LEU A 33 69.39 24.93 -20.57
N THR A 34 70.31 25.09 -19.59
CA THR A 34 70.05 24.46 -18.27
C THR A 34 68.89 25.12 -17.56
N GLY A 35 68.75 26.45 -17.65
CA GLY A 35 67.54 27.15 -17.09
C GLY A 35 66.23 26.74 -17.76
N ILE A 36 66.26 26.57 -19.11
CA ILE A 36 65.11 26.04 -19.85
C ILE A 36 64.85 24.59 -19.48
N GLY A 37 65.88 23.76 -19.32
CA GLY A 37 65.72 22.36 -18.88
C GLY A 37 65.14 22.22 -17.47
N ILE A 38 65.65 23.01 -16.51
CA ILE A 38 65.12 23.06 -15.14
C ILE A 38 63.73 23.69 -15.15
N GLY A 39 63.49 24.72 -15.92
CA GLY A 39 62.15 25.32 -16.07
C GLY A 39 61.16 24.34 -16.69
N ALA A 40 61.58 23.54 -17.69
CA ALA A 40 60.75 22.48 -18.26
C ALA A 40 60.51 21.32 -17.29
N MET A 41 61.49 20.97 -16.41
CA MET A 41 61.29 20.02 -15.33
C MET A 41 60.39 20.55 -14.20
N LEU A 42 60.50 21.85 -13.87
CA LEU A 42 59.68 22.50 -12.85
C LEU A 42 58.30 22.93 -13.38
N SER A 43 58.17 23.20 -14.68
CA SER A 43 56.90 23.43 -15.37
C SER A 43 56.27 22.12 -15.89
N GLY A 44 56.88 20.98 -15.66
CA GLY A 44 56.13 19.75 -15.56
C GLY A 44 54.97 20.06 -14.60
N ARG A 45 53.85 20.52 -15.17
CA ARG A 45 52.60 20.56 -14.45
C ARG A 45 52.56 19.24 -13.73
N PRO A 46 52.38 19.22 -12.40
CA PRO A 46 51.75 18.04 -11.87
C PRO A 46 50.54 17.93 -12.82
N THR A 47 50.45 16.92 -13.62
CA THR A 47 49.20 16.32 -13.89
C THR A 47 48.69 16.07 -12.48
N VAL A 48 48.01 17.07 -11.86
CA VAL A 48 46.89 16.76 -11.06
C VAL A 48 46.21 15.77 -11.99
N ALA A 49 46.43 14.48 -11.74
CA ALA A 49 45.47 13.50 -12.13
C ALA A 49 44.19 14.20 -11.69
N GLN A 50 43.48 14.83 -12.61
CA GLN A 50 42.07 14.81 -12.51
C GLN A 50 41.85 13.32 -12.30
N ASN A 51 41.81 12.90 -11.02
CA ASN A 51 40.84 11.96 -10.63
C ASN A 51 39.59 12.63 -11.17
N GLU A 52 39.26 12.40 -12.45
CA GLU A 52 37.90 12.17 -12.82
C GLU A 52 37.47 11.28 -11.69
N VAL A 53 36.74 11.88 -10.74
CA VAL A 53 35.96 11.13 -9.79
C VAL A 53 35.29 10.18 -10.75
N GLN A 54 35.79 8.94 -10.82
CA GLN A 54 35.07 7.88 -11.48
C GLN A 54 33.81 7.83 -10.64
N ILE A 55 32.86 8.69 -11.04
CA ILE A 55 31.49 8.61 -10.54
C ILE A 55 31.18 7.18 -10.88
N ALA A 56 31.14 6.37 -9.83
CA ALA A 56 30.90 4.95 -10.02
C ALA A 56 29.60 4.89 -10.82
N HIS A 57 29.62 4.43 -12.05
CA HIS A 57 28.43 4.32 -12.91
C HIS A 57 27.37 3.40 -12.28
N ALA A 58 27.74 2.65 -11.24
CA ALA A 58 26.84 1.81 -10.47
C ALA A 58 25.65 2.55 -9.81
N PRO A 59 25.80 3.71 -9.14
CA PRO A 59 24.66 4.47 -8.61
C PRO A 59 23.71 4.99 -9.68
N GLU A 60 24.23 5.45 -10.81
CA GLU A 60 23.42 5.91 -11.95
C GLU A 60 22.65 4.76 -12.59
N ALA A 61 23.29 3.61 -12.78
CA ALA A 61 22.66 2.40 -13.30
C ALA A 61 21.55 1.90 -12.35
N LEU A 62 21.78 1.96 -11.04
CA LEU A 62 20.78 1.59 -10.03
C LEU A 62 19.58 2.56 -10.05
N SER A 63 19.84 3.87 -10.11
CA SER A 63 18.80 4.89 -10.24
C SER A 63 17.97 4.71 -11.50
N ALA A 64 18.60 4.44 -12.64
CA ALA A 64 17.92 4.15 -13.90
C ALA A 64 17.06 2.88 -13.79
N SER A 65 17.55 1.85 -13.10
CA SER A 65 16.81 0.61 -12.86
C SER A 65 15.57 0.85 -12.02
N PHE A 66 15.66 1.65 -10.94
CA PHE A 66 14.51 2.00 -10.11
C PHE A 66 13.44 2.75 -10.91
N ALA A 67 13.84 3.75 -11.70
CA ALA A 67 12.92 4.51 -12.54
C ALA A 67 12.26 3.63 -13.62
N GLU A 68 12.97 2.66 -14.18
CA GLU A 68 12.42 1.74 -15.16
C GLU A 68 11.42 0.77 -14.55
N ILE A 69 11.75 0.21 -13.37
CA ILE A 69 10.85 -0.69 -12.63
C ILE A 69 9.57 0.07 -12.23
N ALA A 70 9.72 1.29 -11.70
CA ALA A 70 8.59 2.14 -11.34
C ALA A 70 7.67 2.35 -12.55
N ARG A 71 8.17 2.84 -13.68
CA ARG A 71 7.38 3.04 -14.92
C ARG A 71 6.64 1.80 -15.41
N ARG A 72 7.23 0.62 -15.22
CA ARG A 72 6.62 -0.65 -15.65
C ARG A 72 5.55 -1.14 -14.70
N VAL A 73 5.68 -0.91 -13.40
CA VAL A 73 4.78 -1.45 -12.37
C VAL A 73 3.65 -0.47 -12.04
N GLU A 74 3.93 0.82 -11.99
CA GLU A 74 2.98 1.88 -11.64
C GLU A 74 1.63 1.79 -12.36
N PRO A 75 1.54 1.50 -13.68
CA PRO A 75 0.25 1.41 -14.36
C PRO A 75 -0.70 0.35 -13.82
N ALA A 76 -0.15 -0.67 -13.13
CA ALA A 76 -0.93 -1.72 -12.50
C ALA A 76 -1.21 -1.47 -11.01
N VAL A 77 -0.69 -0.38 -10.43
CA VAL A 77 -0.94 0.01 -9.02
C VAL A 77 -2.12 0.96 -8.98
N VAL A 78 -3.08 0.67 -8.12
CA VAL A 78 -4.34 1.41 -8.01
C VAL A 78 -4.50 2.05 -6.65
N ASN A 79 -5.22 3.16 -6.61
CA ASN A 79 -5.75 3.74 -5.39
C ASN A 79 -7.05 3.04 -5.00
N ILE A 80 -7.23 2.81 -3.71
CA ILE A 80 -8.47 2.25 -3.16
C ILE A 80 -9.01 3.21 -2.12
N GLU A 81 -10.20 3.74 -2.38
CA GLU A 81 -10.95 4.54 -1.43
C GLU A 81 -12.14 3.75 -0.91
N THR A 82 -12.32 3.76 0.40
CA THR A 82 -13.42 3.07 1.07
C THR A 82 -14.28 4.05 1.82
N PHE A 83 -15.58 3.78 1.85
CA PHE A 83 -16.57 4.60 2.55
C PHE A 83 -17.36 3.70 3.49
N GLN A 84 -17.55 4.17 4.72
CA GLN A 84 -18.44 3.53 5.71
C GLN A 84 -19.67 4.38 5.88
N THR A 85 -20.85 3.77 5.93
CA THR A 85 -22.10 4.47 6.23
C THR A 85 -22.33 4.46 7.73
N SER A 86 -22.66 5.60 8.31
CA SER A 86 -22.86 5.79 9.75
C SER A 86 -24.10 5.08 10.34
N SER A 87 -24.87 4.35 9.53
CA SER A 87 -26.00 3.54 10.02
C SER A 87 -25.58 2.30 10.80
N ASP A 88 -24.35 1.80 10.60
CA ASP A 88 -23.87 0.56 11.21
C ASP A 88 -23.18 0.76 12.56
N ILE A 89 -22.95 2.02 12.96
CA ILE A 89 -22.34 2.36 14.26
C ILE A 89 -23.40 2.38 15.39
N SER A 90 -24.68 2.51 15.04
CA SER A 90 -25.76 2.60 16.03
C SER A 90 -26.23 1.26 16.60
N ASP A 91 -25.94 0.12 15.95
CA ASP A 91 -26.39 -1.20 16.41
C ASP A 91 -25.42 -1.89 17.40
N LYS A 92 -24.24 -1.31 17.65
CA LYS A 92 -23.28 -1.90 18.61
C LYS A 92 -23.29 -1.27 20.00
N SER A 93 -24.20 -0.33 20.28
CA SER A 93 -24.31 0.35 21.58
C SER A 93 -25.75 0.51 22.06
N ASP A 94 -26.62 -0.49 21.86
CA ASP A 94 -27.96 -0.50 22.48
C ASP A 94 -28.00 -1.50 23.61
N ASP A 95 -27.67 -1.01 24.80
CA ASP A 95 -28.23 -1.48 26.06
C ASP A 95 -28.36 -0.26 27.00
N ASP A 96 -29.18 0.73 26.58
CA ASP A 96 -29.79 1.67 27.52
C ASP A 96 -31.01 2.32 26.84
N LYS A 97 -32.17 1.71 27.12
CA LYS A 97 -33.49 2.29 26.85
C LYS A 97 -33.75 3.38 27.88
N ASP A 98 -33.68 4.63 27.47
CA ASP A 98 -34.47 5.68 28.09
C ASP A 98 -34.90 6.72 27.04
N ASP A 99 -36.14 6.56 26.60
CA ASP A 99 -36.88 7.51 25.76
C ASP A 99 -37.18 8.77 26.56
N GLN A 100 -36.39 9.82 26.39
CA GLN A 100 -36.86 11.19 26.57
C GLN A 100 -36.30 12.07 25.48
N ALA A 101 -37.16 12.50 24.55
CA ALA A 101 -36.91 13.47 23.50
C ALA A 101 -36.48 14.80 24.13
N THR A 102 -35.18 14.99 24.31
CA THR A 102 -34.61 16.29 24.63
C THR A 102 -34.19 16.96 23.31
N ASN A 103 -34.97 17.95 22.90
CA ASN A 103 -34.63 18.92 21.85
C ASN A 103 -33.35 19.71 22.26
N ASN A 104 -32.19 19.11 22.11
CA ASN A 104 -30.94 19.78 22.37
C ASN A 104 -30.20 20.00 21.03
N PRO A 105 -30.17 21.24 20.49
CA PRO A 105 -29.52 21.56 19.22
C PRO A 105 -28.03 21.20 19.19
N LEU A 106 -27.37 21.16 20.35
CA LEU A 106 -25.97 20.71 20.48
C LEU A 106 -25.85 19.20 20.28
N LEU A 107 -26.79 18.41 20.79
CA LEU A 107 -26.80 16.94 20.57
C LEU A 107 -27.05 16.59 19.10
N ASP A 108 -27.92 17.34 18.43
CA ASP A 108 -28.17 17.21 16.99
C ASP A 108 -26.95 17.62 16.15
N MET A 109 -26.21 18.61 16.61
CA MET A 109 -24.96 19.02 15.98
C MET A 109 -23.87 17.96 16.18
N PHE A 110 -23.75 17.36 17.36
CA PHE A 110 -22.85 16.23 17.63
C PHE A 110 -23.26 14.96 16.85
N LYS A 111 -24.54 14.64 16.79
CA LYS A 111 -25.07 13.52 15.97
C LYS A 111 -24.85 13.77 14.47
N LYS A 112 -24.95 15.00 13.98
CA LYS A 112 -24.60 15.36 12.59
C LYS A 112 -23.11 15.29 12.31
N GLN A 113 -22.26 15.61 13.28
CA GLN A 113 -20.81 15.54 13.14
C GLN A 113 -20.29 14.08 13.16
N GLN A 114 -20.97 13.16 13.87
CA GLN A 114 -20.73 11.73 13.84
C GLN A 114 -21.24 11.03 12.56
N ARG A 115 -22.12 11.66 11.79
CA ARG A 115 -22.68 11.13 10.54
C ARG A 115 -21.80 11.36 9.30
N ARG A 116 -20.57 11.87 9.46
CA ARG A 116 -19.65 11.96 8.33
C ARG A 116 -19.13 10.57 8.00
N PRO A 117 -19.29 10.11 6.75
CA PRO A 117 -18.78 8.81 6.35
C PRO A 117 -17.27 8.78 6.62
N MET A 118 -16.81 7.79 7.40
CA MET A 118 -15.37 7.57 7.57
C MET A 118 -14.82 7.08 6.24
N ARG A 119 -13.79 7.77 5.75
CA ARG A 119 -13.11 7.47 4.51
C ARG A 119 -11.79 6.77 4.82
N GLY A 120 -11.63 5.54 4.33
CA GLY A 120 -10.37 4.82 4.30
C GLY A 120 -9.65 5.05 2.96
N VAL A 121 -8.33 5.02 2.97
CA VAL A 121 -7.49 5.10 1.78
C VAL A 121 -6.40 4.05 1.86
N GLY A 122 -6.19 3.32 0.76
CA GLY A 122 -5.15 2.33 0.59
C GLY A 122 -4.76 2.18 -0.87
N SER A 123 -3.94 1.21 -1.14
CA SER A 123 -3.49 0.83 -2.48
C SER A 123 -3.89 -0.60 -2.81
N GLY A 124 -3.77 -0.94 -4.07
CA GLY A 124 -3.86 -2.30 -4.56
C GLY A 124 -3.03 -2.47 -5.83
N PHE A 125 -2.98 -3.67 -6.35
CA PHE A 125 -2.35 -3.93 -7.63
C PHE A 125 -3.13 -4.97 -8.45
N ILE A 126 -3.17 -4.74 -9.74
CA ILE A 126 -3.93 -5.55 -10.69
C ILE A 126 -3.12 -6.80 -11.04
N VAL A 127 -3.69 -7.97 -10.80
CA VAL A 127 -3.05 -9.27 -11.06
C VAL A 127 -3.65 -10.03 -12.25
N ASN A 128 -4.74 -9.51 -12.80
CA ASN A 128 -5.42 -10.11 -13.96
C ASN A 128 -5.96 -9.03 -14.88
N PRO A 129 -5.77 -9.12 -16.22
CA PRO A 129 -6.20 -8.08 -17.17
C PRO A 129 -7.70 -7.78 -17.12
N LYS A 130 -8.50 -8.71 -16.60
CA LYS A 130 -9.95 -8.53 -16.44
C LYS A 130 -10.34 -7.78 -15.16
N GLY A 131 -9.38 -7.15 -14.46
CA GLY A 131 -9.64 -6.25 -13.34
C GLY A 131 -9.74 -6.92 -11.97
N LEU A 132 -9.04 -8.04 -11.76
CA LEU A 132 -8.84 -8.57 -10.40
C LEU A 132 -7.66 -7.86 -9.74
N ILE A 133 -7.89 -7.34 -8.53
CA ILE A 133 -6.97 -6.50 -7.76
C ILE A 133 -6.74 -7.16 -6.41
N LEU A 134 -5.47 -7.24 -6.00
CA LEU A 134 -5.07 -7.63 -4.65
C LEU A 134 -4.86 -6.39 -3.79
N THR A 135 -5.30 -6.46 -2.55
CA THR A 135 -5.10 -5.45 -1.51
C THR A 135 -5.14 -6.10 -0.12
N ASN A 136 -4.88 -5.34 0.93
CA ASN A 136 -5.07 -5.82 2.29
C ASN A 136 -6.55 -5.85 2.68
N TYR A 137 -6.92 -6.80 3.55
CA TYR A 137 -8.27 -6.88 4.11
C TYR A 137 -8.62 -5.65 4.95
N HIS A 138 -7.69 -5.18 5.81
CA HIS A 138 -7.93 -4.00 6.64
C HIS A 138 -8.19 -2.71 5.83
N VAL A 139 -7.80 -2.65 4.55
CA VAL A 139 -8.12 -1.52 3.65
C VAL A 139 -9.61 -1.49 3.32
N ILE A 140 -10.25 -2.67 3.23
CA ILE A 140 -11.66 -2.80 2.83
C ILE A 140 -12.58 -3.20 3.99
N GLU A 141 -12.02 -3.49 5.16
CA GLU A 141 -12.79 -3.84 6.35
C GLU A 141 -13.82 -2.75 6.66
N ASP A 142 -15.06 -3.14 6.94
CA ASP A 142 -16.18 -2.25 7.18
C ASP A 142 -16.58 -1.31 6.02
N ALA A 143 -16.01 -1.49 4.82
CA ALA A 143 -16.37 -0.68 3.68
C ALA A 143 -17.76 -1.01 3.14
N THR A 144 -18.66 -0.05 3.10
CA THR A 144 -19.96 -0.18 2.41
C THR A 144 -19.84 0.11 0.91
N ARG A 145 -18.80 0.83 0.51
CA ARG A 145 -18.49 1.14 -0.89
C ARG A 145 -16.98 1.24 -1.10
N ILE A 146 -16.54 0.70 -2.24
CA ILE A 146 -15.13 0.71 -2.66
C ILE A 146 -15.05 1.40 -4.02
N ILE A 147 -14.16 2.38 -4.11
CA ILE A 147 -13.82 3.10 -5.34
C ILE A 147 -12.35 2.82 -5.66
N VAL A 148 -12.08 2.47 -6.89
CA VAL A 148 -10.74 2.15 -7.39
C VAL A 148 -10.35 3.17 -8.45
N GLY A 149 -9.29 3.93 -8.19
CA GLY A 149 -8.69 4.88 -9.14
C GLY A 149 -7.48 4.27 -9.83
N LEU A 150 -7.44 4.34 -11.16
CA LEU A 150 -6.30 3.94 -11.98
C LEU A 150 -5.34 5.11 -12.21
N GLN A 151 -4.09 4.82 -12.57
CA GLN A 151 -3.07 5.83 -12.88
C GLN A 151 -3.49 6.80 -14.00
N ASN A 152 -4.26 6.31 -14.98
CA ASN A 152 -4.76 7.14 -16.10
C ASN A 152 -5.90 8.10 -15.72
N GLY A 153 -6.32 8.11 -14.44
CA GLY A 153 -7.42 8.93 -13.92
C GLY A 153 -8.81 8.31 -14.05
N GLU A 154 -8.92 7.13 -14.64
CA GLU A 154 -10.18 6.38 -14.67
C GLU A 154 -10.53 5.87 -13.27
N VAL A 155 -11.84 5.90 -12.96
CA VAL A 155 -12.37 5.52 -11.66
C VAL A 155 -13.44 4.45 -11.83
N TYR A 156 -13.36 3.39 -11.05
CA TYR A 156 -14.26 2.25 -11.11
C TYR A 156 -14.83 1.91 -9.74
N ARG A 157 -16.03 1.37 -9.73
CA ARG A 157 -16.59 0.75 -8.52
C ARG A 157 -15.98 -0.64 -8.33
N GLY A 158 -15.41 -0.88 -7.15
CA GLY A 158 -14.88 -2.18 -6.75
C GLY A 158 -15.96 -3.06 -6.11
N THR A 159 -15.94 -4.36 -6.43
CA THR A 159 -16.74 -5.39 -5.74
C THR A 159 -15.79 -6.40 -5.09
N VAL A 160 -16.03 -6.74 -3.83
CA VAL A 160 -15.23 -7.75 -3.13
C VAL A 160 -15.55 -9.14 -3.70
N LYS A 161 -14.53 -9.87 -4.15
CA LYS A 161 -14.66 -11.26 -4.61
C LYS A 161 -14.40 -12.25 -3.50
N GLY A 162 -13.64 -11.86 -2.50
CA GLY A 162 -13.34 -12.65 -1.33
C GLY A 162 -12.23 -11.99 -0.52
N PHE A 163 -12.11 -12.40 0.72
CA PHE A 163 -11.07 -11.92 1.62
C PHE A 163 -10.68 -13.01 2.62
N ASP A 164 -9.53 -12.82 3.21
CA ASP A 164 -9.03 -13.63 4.30
C ASP A 164 -8.47 -12.72 5.40
N ALA A 165 -9.23 -12.56 6.46
CA ALA A 165 -8.88 -11.69 7.57
C ALA A 165 -7.68 -12.20 8.36
N GLU A 166 -7.42 -13.52 8.35
CA GLU A 166 -6.30 -14.12 9.08
C GLU A 166 -4.95 -13.80 8.45
N THR A 167 -4.88 -13.67 7.12
CA THR A 167 -3.66 -13.26 6.41
C THR A 167 -3.69 -11.81 5.96
N ASP A 168 -4.80 -11.09 6.20
CA ASP A 168 -4.97 -9.69 5.79
C ASP A 168 -4.90 -9.51 4.25
N VAL A 169 -5.53 -10.42 3.50
CA VAL A 169 -5.58 -10.39 2.02
C VAL A 169 -7.02 -10.25 1.55
N ALA A 170 -7.25 -9.39 0.57
CA ALA A 170 -8.53 -9.23 -0.10
C ALA A 170 -8.38 -9.18 -1.62
N VAL A 171 -9.43 -9.62 -2.33
CA VAL A 171 -9.54 -9.55 -3.78
C VAL A 171 -10.74 -8.69 -4.15
N ILE A 172 -10.46 -7.65 -4.92
CA ILE A 172 -11.48 -6.74 -5.48
C ILE A 172 -11.56 -6.97 -6.98
N LYS A 173 -12.76 -6.83 -7.55
CA LYS A 173 -13.01 -6.86 -8.99
C LYS A 173 -13.54 -5.50 -9.43
N ILE A 174 -12.97 -4.98 -10.51
CA ILE A 174 -13.51 -3.86 -11.26
C ILE A 174 -13.91 -4.30 -12.68
N GLU A 175 -14.93 -3.69 -13.24
CA GLU A 175 -15.37 -3.95 -14.61
C GLU A 175 -14.87 -2.82 -15.52
N ALA A 176 -13.75 -3.07 -16.20
CA ALA A 176 -13.18 -2.16 -17.19
C ALA A 176 -13.53 -2.61 -18.59
N PRO A 177 -13.77 -1.68 -19.55
CA PRO A 177 -14.13 -2.01 -20.92
C PRO A 177 -12.96 -2.62 -21.72
N GLN A 178 -11.73 -2.45 -21.24
CA GLN A 178 -10.49 -2.91 -21.89
C GLN A 178 -9.65 -3.75 -20.94
N ASP A 179 -8.71 -4.50 -21.49
CA ASP A 179 -7.73 -5.23 -20.68
C ASP A 179 -6.80 -4.25 -19.95
N LEU A 180 -6.61 -4.50 -18.65
CA LEU A 180 -5.83 -3.65 -17.77
C LEU A 180 -4.38 -4.11 -17.67
N PRO A 181 -3.43 -3.19 -17.42
CA PRO A 181 -2.05 -3.55 -17.10
C PRO A 181 -2.00 -4.38 -15.82
N THR A 182 -1.07 -5.34 -15.76
CA THR A 182 -0.94 -6.26 -14.62
C THR A 182 0.50 -6.36 -14.14
N VAL A 183 0.67 -6.67 -12.86
CA VAL A 183 1.96 -7.06 -12.30
C VAL A 183 2.19 -8.57 -12.44
N THR A 184 3.46 -8.98 -12.36
CA THR A 184 3.85 -10.39 -12.24
C THR A 184 4.14 -10.69 -10.78
N LEU A 185 3.50 -11.73 -10.22
CA LEU A 185 3.84 -12.24 -8.90
C LEU A 185 5.12 -13.07 -8.99
N GLY A 186 6.13 -12.70 -8.20
CA GLY A 186 7.41 -13.37 -8.09
C GLY A 186 7.45 -14.40 -6.95
N ASP A 187 8.60 -15.04 -6.79
CA ASP A 187 8.85 -16.00 -5.71
C ASP A 187 9.48 -15.31 -4.49
N SER A 188 8.68 -15.10 -3.45
CA SER A 188 9.15 -14.52 -2.19
C SER A 188 10.09 -15.42 -1.41
N ASN A 189 10.11 -16.75 -1.68
CA ASN A 189 11.05 -17.66 -1.01
C ASN A 189 12.47 -17.49 -1.54
N ALA A 190 12.62 -17.11 -2.82
CA ALA A 190 13.91 -16.83 -3.45
C ALA A 190 14.54 -15.51 -2.98
N ALA A 191 13.76 -14.60 -2.41
CA ALA A 191 14.24 -13.32 -1.91
C ALA A 191 15.24 -13.51 -0.75
N GLN A 192 16.27 -12.67 -0.67
CA GLN A 192 17.31 -12.72 0.34
C GLN A 192 17.38 -11.43 1.15
N VAL A 193 17.86 -11.51 2.39
CA VAL A 193 18.19 -10.32 3.19
C VAL A 193 19.30 -9.56 2.49
N GLY A 194 19.09 -8.25 2.30
CA GLY A 194 19.98 -7.39 1.54
C GLY A 194 19.52 -7.12 0.09
N ASP A 195 18.56 -7.88 -0.45
CA ASP A 195 18.00 -7.60 -1.78
C ASP A 195 17.30 -6.24 -1.82
N TRP A 196 17.60 -5.46 -2.87
CA TRP A 196 16.89 -4.21 -3.14
C TRP A 196 15.43 -4.44 -3.49
N VAL A 197 14.57 -3.61 -2.94
CA VAL A 197 13.13 -3.62 -3.16
C VAL A 197 12.57 -2.21 -3.32
N LEU A 198 11.47 -2.10 -4.08
CA LEU A 198 10.68 -0.88 -4.18
C LEU A 198 9.29 -1.14 -3.61
N ALA A 199 8.86 -0.31 -2.66
CA ALA A 199 7.49 -0.28 -2.20
C ALA A 199 6.73 0.79 -2.99
N ILE A 200 5.62 0.40 -3.64
CA ILE A 200 4.83 1.27 -4.49
C ILE A 200 3.43 1.38 -3.92
N GLY A 201 2.88 2.58 -3.90
CA GLY A 201 1.52 2.86 -3.48
C GLY A 201 0.91 4.05 -4.21
N SER A 202 -0.39 4.24 -4.04
CA SER A 202 -1.14 5.36 -4.62
C SER A 202 -2.02 6.03 -3.55
N PRO A 203 -1.42 6.71 -2.56
CA PRO A 203 -2.13 7.15 -1.35
C PRO A 203 -3.21 8.20 -1.59
N PHE A 204 -3.17 8.98 -2.66
CA PHE A 204 -4.09 10.10 -2.90
C PHE A 204 -4.76 10.07 -4.28
N GLY A 205 -4.66 8.97 -5.01
CA GLY A 205 -5.41 8.73 -6.24
C GLY A 205 -4.83 9.33 -7.52
N LEU A 206 -3.79 10.16 -7.44
CA LEU A 206 -3.15 10.79 -8.61
C LEU A 206 -1.62 10.73 -8.59
N ASP A 207 -1.03 10.77 -7.39
CA ASP A 207 0.43 10.74 -7.23
C ASP A 207 0.84 9.39 -6.66
N GLN A 208 1.35 8.51 -7.49
CA GLN A 208 1.97 7.28 -7.04
C GLN A 208 3.26 7.61 -6.29
N THR A 209 3.47 6.89 -5.21
CA THR A 209 4.65 7.05 -4.36
C THR A 209 5.49 5.79 -4.47
N VAL A 210 6.76 5.95 -4.80
CA VAL A 210 7.76 4.90 -4.86
C VAL A 210 8.81 5.15 -3.80
N THR A 211 9.05 4.16 -2.94
CA THR A 211 10.14 4.19 -1.96
C THR A 211 11.05 3.00 -2.18
N ALA A 212 12.36 3.17 -1.96
CA ALA A 212 13.37 2.14 -2.13
C ALA A 212 13.99 1.75 -0.79
N GLY A 213 14.35 0.49 -0.65
CA GLY A 213 15.03 -0.07 0.51
C GLY A 213 15.49 -1.50 0.22
N ILE A 214 15.75 -2.24 1.27
CA ILE A 214 16.17 -3.64 1.17
C ILE A 214 15.25 -4.56 1.98
N ILE A 215 15.32 -5.85 1.75
CA ILE A 215 14.78 -6.84 2.68
C ILE A 215 15.70 -6.89 3.89
N SER A 216 15.20 -6.41 5.05
CA SER A 216 15.96 -6.37 6.30
C SER A 216 15.89 -7.69 7.06
N LYS A 217 14.76 -8.42 6.95
CA LYS A 217 14.55 -9.73 7.56
C LYS A 217 13.45 -10.50 6.82
N LYS A 218 13.57 -11.84 6.80
CA LYS A 218 12.50 -12.74 6.32
C LYS A 218 11.78 -13.36 7.52
N GLU A 219 10.52 -13.72 7.29
CA GLU A 219 9.72 -14.49 8.25
C GLU A 219 9.69 -13.85 9.66
N ARG A 220 9.44 -12.52 9.69
CA ARG A 220 9.27 -11.82 10.98
C ARG A 220 7.95 -12.23 11.61
N GLU A 221 8.07 -12.83 12.79
CA GLU A 221 6.96 -13.12 13.68
C GLU A 221 6.90 -12.06 14.78
N SER A 222 5.69 -11.73 15.24
CA SER A 222 5.48 -10.87 16.39
C SER A 222 4.24 -11.32 17.16
N PRO A 223 4.23 -11.26 18.50
CA PRO A 223 3.03 -11.55 19.28
C PRO A 223 1.81 -10.69 18.93
N SER A 224 2.04 -9.53 18.31
CA SER A 224 0.98 -8.64 17.84
C SER A 224 0.41 -9.02 16.46
N PHE A 225 1.04 -9.95 15.74
CA PHE A 225 0.58 -10.42 14.44
C PHE A 225 -0.42 -11.57 14.59
N GLN A 226 -1.28 -11.72 13.58
CA GLN A 226 -2.18 -12.88 13.52
C GLN A 226 -1.38 -14.15 13.24
N GLN A 227 -1.92 -15.29 13.67
CA GLN A 227 -1.27 -16.61 13.63
C GLN A 227 -0.75 -17.01 12.24
N PHE A 228 -1.36 -16.52 11.16
CA PHE A 228 -0.98 -16.85 9.78
C PHE A 228 -0.23 -15.72 9.08
N GLN A 229 0.15 -14.66 9.79
CA GLN A 229 0.90 -13.55 9.23
C GLN A 229 2.39 -13.73 9.45
N ARG A 230 3.13 -13.92 8.38
CA ARG A 230 4.58 -13.78 8.31
C ARG A 230 4.90 -12.59 7.43
N PHE A 231 5.91 -11.86 7.77
CA PHE A 231 6.26 -10.67 7.01
C PHE A 231 7.69 -10.69 6.51
N LEU A 232 7.86 -10.17 5.30
CA LEU A 232 9.12 -9.62 4.86
C LEU A 232 9.27 -8.27 5.55
N GLN A 233 10.36 -8.08 6.29
CA GLN A 233 10.70 -6.79 6.86
C GLN A 233 11.55 -6.00 5.88
N THR A 234 11.23 -4.72 5.69
CA THR A 234 11.97 -3.81 4.81
C THR A 234 12.16 -2.44 5.46
N ASP A 235 13.21 -1.75 5.06
CA ASP A 235 13.43 -0.33 5.37
C ASP A 235 12.99 0.61 4.22
N ALA A 236 12.42 0.06 3.13
CA ALA A 236 11.65 0.86 2.20
C ALA A 236 10.49 1.53 2.95
N ALA A 237 10.35 2.85 2.85
CA ALA A 237 9.38 3.59 3.64
C ALA A 237 7.94 3.18 3.29
N ILE A 238 7.22 2.63 4.26
CA ILE A 238 5.80 2.31 4.17
C ILE A 238 5.05 3.33 5.01
N ASN A 239 4.16 4.09 4.39
CA ASN A 239 3.33 5.11 5.02
C ASN A 239 1.86 4.81 4.76
N ARG A 240 0.96 5.53 5.45
CA ARG A 240 -0.48 5.45 5.20
C ARG A 240 -0.77 5.70 3.73
N GLY A 241 -1.48 4.76 3.10
CA GLY A 241 -1.81 4.76 1.69
C GLY A 241 -0.98 3.79 0.83
N ASN A 242 0.23 3.35 1.26
CA ASN A 242 0.98 2.30 0.57
C ASN A 242 0.47 0.88 0.93
N SER A 243 -0.32 0.73 2.01
CA SER A 243 -0.91 -0.55 2.42
C SER A 243 -1.75 -1.13 1.29
N GLY A 244 -1.55 -2.41 0.98
CA GLY A 244 -2.15 -3.12 -0.15
C GLY A 244 -1.41 -2.96 -1.48
N GLY A 245 -0.47 -2.01 -1.60
CA GLY A 245 0.39 -1.87 -2.76
C GLY A 245 1.50 -2.92 -2.84
N PRO A 246 2.16 -3.09 -3.99
CA PRO A 246 3.19 -4.11 -4.18
C PRO A 246 4.54 -3.70 -3.58
N LEU A 247 5.27 -4.69 -3.05
CA LEU A 247 6.72 -4.66 -2.82
C LEU A 247 7.38 -5.45 -3.95
N VAL A 248 8.19 -4.79 -4.77
CA VAL A 248 8.76 -5.39 -5.98
C VAL A 248 10.28 -5.55 -5.87
N ASN A 249 10.82 -6.59 -6.50
CA ASN A 249 12.25 -6.82 -6.63
C ASN A 249 12.84 -6.06 -7.82
N MET A 250 14.15 -6.18 -8.03
CA MET A 250 14.87 -5.52 -9.14
C MET A 250 14.54 -6.09 -10.53
N ARG A 251 13.71 -7.12 -10.64
CA ARG A 251 13.13 -7.59 -11.90
C ARG A 251 11.74 -7.02 -12.17
N GLY A 252 11.19 -6.23 -11.21
CA GLY A 252 9.82 -5.68 -11.24
C GLY A 252 8.76 -6.74 -10.96
N GLU A 253 9.11 -7.83 -10.30
CA GLU A 253 8.19 -8.85 -9.85
C GLU A 253 7.74 -8.54 -8.42
N VAL A 254 6.47 -8.70 -8.13
CA VAL A 254 5.91 -8.52 -6.79
C VAL A 254 6.35 -9.68 -5.90
N ILE A 255 7.18 -9.39 -4.90
CA ILE A 255 7.63 -10.36 -3.90
C ILE A 255 6.91 -10.21 -2.57
N GLY A 256 6.12 -9.14 -2.41
CA GLY A 256 5.29 -8.92 -1.23
C GLY A 256 4.18 -7.91 -1.47
N MET A 257 3.24 -7.83 -0.54
CA MET A 257 2.19 -6.82 -0.46
C MET A 257 2.43 -5.98 0.79
N ASN A 258 2.65 -4.67 0.62
CA ASN A 258 2.87 -3.74 1.73
C ASN A 258 1.67 -3.79 2.67
N SER A 259 1.89 -3.90 3.98
CA SER A 259 0.80 -4.07 4.94
C SER A 259 0.87 -3.04 6.06
N GLN A 260 1.87 -3.10 6.93
CA GLN A 260 1.92 -2.30 8.14
C GLN A 260 3.35 -1.90 8.52
N ILE A 261 3.47 -1.07 9.55
CA ILE A 261 4.75 -0.61 10.10
C ILE A 261 4.86 -0.99 11.58
N ALA A 262 6.09 -1.20 12.07
CA ALA A 262 6.34 -1.27 13.51
C ALA A 262 6.42 0.16 14.04
N THR A 263 5.43 0.59 14.80
CA THR A 263 5.39 1.95 15.33
C THR A 263 4.74 1.99 16.71
N SER A 264 5.18 2.89 17.54
CA SER A 264 4.54 3.29 18.80
C SER A 264 3.83 4.64 18.70
N THR A 265 4.12 5.43 17.66
CA THR A 265 3.58 6.79 17.45
C THR A 265 2.59 6.87 16.31
N GLY A 266 2.50 5.82 15.48
CA GLY A 266 1.71 5.82 14.24
C GLY A 266 2.50 6.23 12.99
N ASP A 267 3.74 6.73 13.15
CA ASP A 267 4.61 7.15 12.06
C ASP A 267 5.65 6.07 11.72
N TYR A 268 6.17 6.11 10.49
CA TYR A 268 7.20 5.21 10.01
C TYR A 268 8.54 5.45 10.74
N ASN A 269 9.10 4.40 11.33
CA ASN A 269 10.35 4.43 12.10
C ASN A 269 11.44 3.53 11.52
N GLY A 270 11.50 3.37 10.20
CA GLY A 270 12.51 2.55 9.54
C GLY A 270 12.20 1.04 9.50
N ILE A 271 11.01 0.61 9.92
CA ILE A 271 10.60 -0.80 9.90
C ILE A 271 9.22 -0.92 9.24
N GLY A 272 9.23 -1.42 8.02
CA GLY A 272 8.02 -1.77 7.27
C GLY A 272 7.86 -3.28 7.14
N PHE A 273 6.63 -3.72 6.93
CA PHE A 273 6.25 -5.11 6.77
C PHE A 273 5.43 -5.32 5.49
N ALA A 274 5.78 -6.37 4.75
CA ALA A 274 5.03 -6.80 3.58
C ALA A 274 4.69 -8.29 3.69
N LEU A 275 3.46 -8.66 3.33
CA LEU A 275 3.04 -10.05 3.23
C LEU A 275 3.76 -10.71 2.05
N PRO A 276 4.36 -11.91 2.19
CA PRO A 276 5.06 -12.59 1.11
C PRO A 276 4.14 -12.89 -0.08
N ALA A 277 4.66 -12.72 -1.30
CA ALA A 277 3.87 -12.94 -2.52
C ALA A 277 3.40 -14.38 -2.68
N ASN A 278 4.18 -15.38 -2.24
CA ASN A 278 3.77 -16.79 -2.30
C ASN A 278 2.54 -17.06 -1.43
N GLU A 279 2.48 -16.47 -0.23
CA GLU A 279 1.34 -16.57 0.67
C GLU A 279 0.12 -15.82 0.11
N THR A 280 0.33 -14.59 -0.35
CA THR A 280 -0.72 -13.79 -1.01
C THR A 280 -1.30 -14.53 -2.24
N ASN A 281 -0.45 -15.15 -3.06
CA ASN A 281 -0.88 -15.93 -4.24
C ASN A 281 -1.65 -17.21 -3.86
N PHE A 282 -1.23 -17.90 -2.78
CA PHE A 282 -1.96 -19.06 -2.27
C PHE A 282 -3.38 -18.68 -1.83
N VAL A 283 -3.53 -17.59 -1.08
CA VAL A 283 -4.81 -17.04 -0.64
C VAL A 283 -5.64 -16.60 -1.85
N TYR A 284 -5.05 -15.81 -2.76
CA TYR A 284 -5.69 -15.34 -3.98
C TYR A 284 -6.32 -16.48 -4.80
N LYS A 285 -5.56 -17.54 -5.06
CA LYS A 285 -6.05 -18.69 -5.83
C LYS A 285 -7.25 -19.37 -5.17
N GLN A 286 -7.24 -19.51 -3.85
CA GLN A 286 -8.38 -20.08 -3.13
C GLN A 286 -9.59 -19.16 -3.13
N LEU A 287 -9.41 -17.85 -2.91
CA LEU A 287 -10.50 -16.88 -2.94
C LEU A 287 -11.21 -16.85 -4.31
N ILE A 288 -10.44 -16.92 -5.41
CA ILE A 288 -11.04 -16.93 -6.76
C ILE A 288 -11.72 -18.26 -7.10
N SER A 289 -11.15 -19.40 -6.66
CA SER A 289 -11.69 -20.71 -7.01
C SER A 289 -12.80 -21.20 -6.08
N GLN A 290 -12.77 -20.82 -4.79
CA GLN A 290 -13.64 -21.36 -3.74
C GLN A 290 -14.41 -20.28 -2.96
N GLY A 291 -14.12 -18.99 -3.18
CA GLY A 291 -14.73 -17.87 -2.45
C GLY A 291 -14.21 -17.69 -1.02
N LYS A 292 -13.49 -18.67 -0.48
CA LYS A 292 -12.94 -18.66 0.88
C LYS A 292 -11.61 -19.39 0.94
N VAL A 293 -10.82 -19.10 1.97
CA VAL A 293 -9.59 -19.83 2.27
C VAL A 293 -9.90 -20.98 3.21
N ARG A 294 -9.54 -22.19 2.80
CA ARG A 294 -9.69 -23.40 3.61
C ARG A 294 -8.33 -23.82 4.14
N ARG A 295 -8.24 -24.00 5.44
CA ARG A 295 -7.02 -24.41 6.13
C ARG A 295 -7.18 -25.75 6.81
N GLY A 296 -6.14 -26.58 6.74
CA GLY A 296 -6.07 -27.78 7.56
C GLY A 296 -6.03 -27.43 9.04
N TYR A 297 -6.64 -28.25 9.87
CA TYR A 297 -6.79 -28.05 11.30
C TYR A 297 -6.57 -29.34 12.09
N LEU A 298 -5.86 -29.25 13.21
CA LEU A 298 -5.61 -30.35 14.14
C LEU A 298 -6.49 -30.25 15.41
N GLY A 299 -6.79 -29.05 15.87
CA GLY A 299 -7.47 -28.81 17.15
C GLY A 299 -6.54 -28.85 18.35
N ILE A 300 -5.37 -28.22 18.23
CA ILE A 300 -4.37 -28.09 19.30
C ILE A 300 -3.93 -26.64 19.48
N THR A 301 -3.56 -26.28 20.69
CA THR A 301 -2.78 -25.08 20.98
C THR A 301 -1.33 -25.47 21.14
N LEU A 302 -0.43 -24.66 20.58
CA LEU A 302 0.99 -24.95 20.47
C LEU A 302 1.83 -23.84 21.06
N ASP A 303 3.04 -24.21 21.51
CA ASP A 303 4.14 -23.30 21.71
C ASP A 303 5.41 -23.86 21.10
N SER A 304 6.43 -23.02 20.86
CA SER A 304 7.73 -23.46 20.38
C SER A 304 8.53 -24.08 21.53
N VAL A 305 9.32 -25.10 21.22
CA VAL A 305 10.25 -25.68 22.19
C VAL A 305 11.39 -24.69 22.40
N HIS A 306 11.51 -24.14 23.62
CA HIS A 306 12.60 -23.27 24.06
C HIS A 306 13.72 -24.06 24.75
N GLU A 307 14.88 -23.44 24.98
CA GLU A 307 16.04 -24.10 25.55
C GLU A 307 15.78 -24.70 26.94
N GLU A 308 14.99 -24.01 27.77
CA GLU A 308 14.65 -24.44 29.13
C GLU A 308 13.88 -25.78 29.08
N TYR A 309 12.89 -25.86 28.17
CA TYR A 309 12.13 -27.08 27.99
C TYR A 309 13.02 -28.22 27.44
N ALA A 310 13.84 -27.93 26.43
CA ALA A 310 14.74 -28.90 25.86
C ALA A 310 15.70 -29.51 26.91
N LYS A 311 16.24 -28.66 27.80
CA LYS A 311 17.11 -29.10 28.90
C LYS A 311 16.40 -30.00 29.93
N VAL A 312 15.16 -29.62 30.33
CA VAL A 312 14.37 -30.37 31.33
C VAL A 312 13.96 -31.74 30.76
N TYR A 313 13.55 -31.79 29.49
CA TYR A 313 13.09 -33.01 28.85
C TYR A 313 14.22 -33.82 28.14
N GLY A 314 15.48 -33.37 28.21
CA GLY A 314 16.62 -34.06 27.61
C GLY A 314 16.58 -34.12 26.09
N LEU A 315 15.97 -33.11 25.42
CA LEU A 315 15.96 -33.02 23.97
C LEU A 315 17.36 -32.61 23.46
N ALA A 316 17.78 -33.14 22.32
CA ALA A 316 19.09 -32.83 21.73
C ALA A 316 19.20 -31.36 21.28
N GLU A 317 18.09 -30.77 20.86
CA GLU A 317 18.00 -29.39 20.35
C GLU A 317 16.70 -28.77 20.81
N ALA A 318 16.68 -27.43 20.93
CA ALA A 318 15.47 -26.63 21.18
C ALA A 318 14.68 -26.47 19.87
N LYS A 319 14.15 -27.54 19.35
CA LYS A 319 13.35 -27.60 18.11
C LYS A 319 12.07 -28.40 18.32
N GLY A 320 11.03 -28.06 17.54
CA GLY A 320 9.73 -28.71 17.59
C GLY A 320 8.63 -27.80 18.14
N ALA A 321 7.43 -28.34 18.20
CA ALA A 321 6.24 -27.67 18.73
C ALA A 321 5.66 -28.49 19.87
N ILE A 322 5.52 -27.87 21.06
CA ILE A 322 4.89 -28.50 22.21
C ILE A 322 3.40 -28.24 22.20
N ILE A 323 2.61 -29.28 22.45
CA ILE A 323 1.16 -29.15 22.64
C ILE A 323 0.89 -28.64 24.04
N THR A 324 0.32 -27.44 24.16
CA THR A 324 -0.11 -26.87 25.46
C THR A 324 -1.52 -27.31 25.82
N SER A 325 -2.39 -27.50 24.83
CA SER A 325 -3.73 -28.08 25.04
C SER A 325 -4.25 -28.77 23.77
N VAL A 326 -5.15 -29.71 23.96
CA VAL A 326 -5.92 -30.36 22.89
C VAL A 326 -7.38 -29.96 23.06
N THR A 327 -7.99 -29.39 22.00
CA THR A 327 -9.42 -29.10 21.97
C THR A 327 -10.18 -30.42 21.76
N PRO A 328 -11.01 -30.87 22.72
CA PRO A 328 -11.67 -32.18 22.59
C PRO A 328 -12.69 -32.21 21.45
N THR A 329 -13.53 -31.18 21.39
CA THR A 329 -14.59 -31.03 20.38
C THR A 329 -14.64 -29.59 19.89
N GLU A 330 -14.97 -29.42 18.62
CA GLU A 330 -15.19 -28.12 17.97
C GLU A 330 -16.45 -28.25 17.11
N ASP A 331 -17.38 -27.30 17.21
CA ASP A 331 -18.69 -27.36 16.53
C ASP A 331 -19.42 -28.69 16.65
N GLY A 332 -19.36 -29.29 17.84
CA GLY A 332 -19.99 -30.58 18.14
C GLY A 332 -19.28 -31.81 17.56
N GLN A 333 -18.10 -31.64 16.93
CA GLN A 333 -17.29 -32.74 16.40
C GLN A 333 -15.98 -32.92 17.16
N VAL A 334 -15.55 -34.16 17.34
CA VAL A 334 -14.26 -34.49 17.94
C VAL A 334 -13.14 -34.02 17.02
N THR A 335 -12.20 -33.23 17.55
CA THR A 335 -11.10 -32.69 16.75
C THR A 335 -10.14 -33.81 16.27
N PRO A 336 -9.40 -33.59 15.16
CA PRO A 336 -8.45 -34.55 14.65
C PRO A 336 -7.40 -35.00 15.68
N ALA A 337 -6.87 -34.07 16.46
CA ALA A 337 -5.87 -34.36 17.48
C ALA A 337 -6.47 -35.18 18.65
N ALA A 338 -7.67 -34.83 19.12
CA ALA A 338 -8.35 -35.60 20.15
C ALA A 338 -8.69 -37.01 19.67
N LYS A 339 -9.15 -37.17 18.44
CA LYS A 339 -9.43 -38.47 17.81
C LYS A 339 -8.18 -39.33 17.65
N ALA A 340 -7.02 -38.70 17.38
CA ALA A 340 -5.74 -39.37 17.28
C ALA A 340 -5.11 -39.71 18.65
N GLY A 341 -5.67 -39.22 19.76
CA GLY A 341 -5.13 -39.42 21.10
C GLY A 341 -3.88 -38.62 21.43
N MET A 342 -3.73 -37.42 20.81
CA MET A 342 -2.72 -36.43 21.18
C MET A 342 -3.03 -35.88 22.58
N GLN A 343 -1.98 -35.47 23.30
CA GLN A 343 -2.06 -35.03 24.68
C GLN A 343 -1.28 -33.73 24.89
N ALA A 344 -1.63 -32.98 25.92
CA ALA A 344 -0.79 -31.87 26.38
C ALA A 344 0.60 -32.40 26.78
N ASN A 345 1.63 -31.60 26.55
CA ASN A 345 3.06 -31.90 26.70
C ASN A 345 3.65 -32.87 25.64
N ASP A 346 2.88 -33.36 24.66
CA ASP A 346 3.47 -33.99 23.49
C ASP A 346 4.31 -32.97 22.71
N VAL A 347 5.55 -33.34 22.31
CA VAL A 347 6.38 -32.49 21.46
C VAL A 347 6.38 -33.04 20.04
N ILE A 348 5.83 -32.29 19.10
CA ILE A 348 5.82 -32.63 17.68
C ILE A 348 7.17 -32.24 17.08
N VAL A 349 7.94 -33.24 16.62
CA VAL A 349 9.29 -33.08 16.09
C VAL A 349 9.37 -33.29 14.58
N GLU A 350 8.35 -33.92 13.96
CA GLU A 350 8.35 -34.19 12.53
C GLU A 350 6.92 -34.14 11.99
N PHE A 351 6.76 -33.56 10.81
CA PHE A 351 5.51 -33.47 10.04
C PHE A 351 5.77 -33.98 8.62
N GLN A 352 5.10 -35.07 8.21
CA GLN A 352 5.25 -35.72 6.90
C GLN A 352 6.72 -35.97 6.50
N GLY A 353 7.51 -36.52 7.41
CA GLY A 353 8.91 -36.86 7.18
C GLY A 353 9.89 -35.68 7.22
N THR A 354 9.40 -34.48 7.48
CA THR A 354 10.23 -33.28 7.57
C THR A 354 10.30 -32.78 9.01
N PRO A 355 11.50 -32.52 9.58
CA PRO A 355 11.65 -32.00 10.93
C PRO A 355 10.88 -30.67 11.14
N VAL A 356 10.22 -30.54 12.29
CA VAL A 356 9.53 -29.32 12.73
C VAL A 356 10.53 -28.43 13.46
N VAL A 357 10.66 -27.17 13.02
CA VAL A 357 11.60 -26.21 13.61
C VAL A 357 11.01 -25.57 14.86
N ASN A 358 9.77 -25.10 14.80
CA ASN A 358 9.04 -24.41 15.87
C ASN A 358 7.53 -24.54 15.68
N ALA A 359 6.73 -23.96 16.58
CA ALA A 359 5.28 -23.98 16.52
C ALA A 359 4.74 -23.34 15.23
N GLN A 360 5.30 -22.22 14.81
CA GLN A 360 4.87 -21.48 13.63
C GLN A 360 5.10 -22.28 12.33
N ASP A 361 6.23 -22.97 12.22
CA ASP A 361 6.51 -23.87 11.12
C ASP A 361 5.45 -24.98 10.99
N LEU A 362 5.07 -25.60 12.11
CA LEU A 362 4.02 -26.61 12.13
C LEU A 362 2.65 -26.05 11.77
N ILE A 363 2.27 -24.89 12.33
CA ILE A 363 1.00 -24.20 12.03
C ILE A 363 0.85 -24.01 10.52
N GLN A 364 1.88 -23.53 9.85
CA GLN A 364 1.82 -23.28 8.42
C GLN A 364 1.75 -24.54 7.57
N ARG A 365 2.52 -25.57 7.93
CA ARG A 365 2.45 -26.86 7.21
C ARG A 365 1.07 -27.50 7.35
N VAL A 366 0.48 -27.46 8.55
CA VAL A 366 -0.88 -27.96 8.80
C VAL A 366 -1.89 -27.13 8.02
N ALA A 367 -1.83 -25.79 8.10
CA ALA A 367 -2.76 -24.90 7.42
C ALA A 367 -2.67 -25.00 5.88
N GLY A 368 -1.47 -25.17 5.34
CA GLY A 368 -1.22 -25.35 3.91
C GLY A 368 -1.58 -26.74 3.37
N THR A 369 -1.85 -27.71 4.24
CA THR A 369 -2.25 -29.06 3.83
C THR A 369 -3.76 -29.12 3.55
N PRO A 370 -4.18 -29.71 2.41
CA PRO A 370 -5.59 -29.82 2.07
C PRO A 370 -6.44 -30.48 3.16
N VAL A 371 -7.63 -29.92 3.37
CA VAL A 371 -8.63 -30.49 4.30
C VAL A 371 -9.01 -31.91 3.88
N GLY A 372 -9.11 -32.83 4.84
CA GLY A 372 -9.39 -34.23 4.60
C GLY A 372 -8.15 -35.08 4.25
N GLN A 373 -6.98 -34.45 4.09
CA GLN A 373 -5.74 -35.19 3.84
C GLN A 373 -5.25 -35.86 5.13
N SER A 374 -4.79 -37.11 4.99
CA SER A 374 -4.10 -37.87 6.05
C SER A 374 -2.65 -37.44 6.12
N VAL A 375 -2.18 -37.03 7.29
CA VAL A 375 -0.80 -36.61 7.57
C VAL A 375 -0.18 -37.49 8.65
N THR A 376 1.13 -37.69 8.54
CA THR A 376 1.91 -38.41 9.54
C THR A 376 2.69 -37.44 10.39
N LEU A 377 2.58 -37.58 11.70
CA LEU A 377 3.27 -36.79 12.71
C LEU A 377 4.15 -37.72 13.55
N VAL A 378 5.33 -37.24 13.89
CA VAL A 378 6.17 -37.88 14.90
C VAL A 378 6.22 -36.95 16.11
N LEU A 379 5.87 -37.50 17.26
CA LEU A 379 5.92 -36.78 18.52
C LEU A 379 6.73 -37.52 19.56
N LEU A 380 7.23 -36.78 20.53
CA LEU A 380 7.86 -37.31 21.74
C LEU A 380 6.88 -37.09 22.88
N ARG A 381 6.55 -38.19 23.58
CA ARG A 381 5.68 -38.20 24.75
C ARG A 381 6.48 -38.60 25.98
N ASP A 382 6.33 -37.84 27.04
CA ASP A 382 6.89 -38.22 28.34
C ASP A 382 6.02 -39.30 28.97
N ASN A 383 6.65 -40.41 29.32
CA ASN A 383 6.05 -41.52 30.02
C ASN A 383 6.93 -41.82 31.24
N ASP A 384 6.54 -41.30 32.42
CA ASP A 384 7.24 -41.44 33.70
C ASP A 384 8.74 -41.07 33.64
N GLY A 385 9.07 -39.93 33.00
CA GLY A 385 10.44 -39.41 32.88
C GLY A 385 11.24 -39.99 31.73
N LYS A 386 10.62 -40.82 30.87
CA LYS A 386 11.25 -41.33 29.66
C LYS A 386 10.49 -40.89 28.41
N LEU A 387 11.22 -40.21 27.52
CA LEU A 387 10.65 -39.79 26.23
C LEU A 387 10.49 -40.98 25.29
N GLU A 388 9.27 -41.23 24.86
CA GLU A 388 8.91 -42.22 23.86
C GLU A 388 8.58 -41.55 22.53
N LYS A 389 9.21 -42.04 21.45
CA LYS A 389 8.88 -41.59 20.09
C LYS A 389 7.62 -42.31 19.62
N LYS A 390 6.58 -41.52 19.25
CA LYS A 390 5.31 -42.03 18.72
C LYS A 390 5.04 -41.48 17.34
N MET A 391 4.62 -42.35 16.44
CA MET A 391 4.16 -41.96 15.11
C MET A 391 2.63 -41.99 15.11
N MET A 392 2.03 -40.90 14.65
CA MET A 392 0.58 -40.76 14.57
C MET A 392 0.16 -40.39 13.17
N THR A 393 -0.94 -40.97 12.71
CA THR A 393 -1.58 -40.61 11.44
C THR A 393 -2.90 -39.89 11.77
N VAL A 394 -3.07 -38.68 11.22
CA VAL A 394 -4.20 -37.80 11.51
C VAL A 394 -4.80 -37.29 10.22
N VAL A 395 -6.13 -37.34 10.11
CA VAL A 395 -6.85 -36.72 8.99
C VAL A 395 -7.23 -35.30 9.40
N LEU A 396 -6.75 -34.29 8.66
CA LEU A 396 -7.01 -32.91 8.98
C LEU A 396 -8.47 -32.53 8.72
N SER A 397 -9.10 -31.79 9.64
CA SER A 397 -10.39 -31.15 9.41
C SER A 397 -10.21 -29.74 8.81
N GLU A 398 -11.31 -29.09 8.43
CA GLU A 398 -11.31 -27.67 8.10
C GLU A 398 -11.24 -26.86 9.39
N ARG A 399 -10.41 -25.80 9.39
CA ARG A 399 -10.34 -24.86 10.50
C ARG A 399 -11.66 -24.13 10.64
N PRO A 400 -12.27 -24.05 11.84
CA PRO A 400 -13.45 -23.26 12.07
C PRO A 400 -13.23 -21.78 11.71
N PRO A 401 -14.22 -21.10 11.11
CA PRO A 401 -14.11 -19.68 10.83
C PRO A 401 -14.01 -18.89 12.14
N LEU A 402 -13.29 -17.77 12.11
CA LEU A 402 -13.30 -16.84 13.23
C LEU A 402 -14.72 -16.28 13.42
N PRO A 403 -15.25 -16.25 14.65
CA PRO A 403 -16.56 -15.69 14.89
C PRO A 403 -16.62 -14.21 14.45
N ASN A 404 -17.72 -13.79 13.84
CA ASN A 404 -18.07 -12.43 13.44
C ASN A 404 -17.23 -11.78 12.30
N ARG A 405 -16.66 -12.55 11.37
CA ARG A 405 -15.97 -12.02 10.20
C ARG A 405 -16.53 -12.55 8.87
N GLU A 406 -17.85 -12.62 8.76
CA GLU A 406 -18.50 -12.81 7.46
C GLU A 406 -18.61 -11.45 6.77
N TRP A 407 -18.09 -11.34 5.54
CA TRP A 407 -18.41 -10.22 4.66
C TRP A 407 -19.90 -10.31 4.34
N ILE A 408 -20.68 -9.46 4.95
CA ILE A 408 -22.04 -9.21 4.49
C ILE A 408 -21.85 -8.25 3.31
N GLU A 409 -22.05 -8.78 2.09
CA GLU A 409 -22.14 -7.89 0.91
C GLU A 409 -23.12 -6.79 1.30
N PRO A 410 -22.72 -5.50 1.27
CA PRO A 410 -23.63 -4.43 1.61
C PRO A 410 -24.84 -4.63 0.72
N THR A 411 -25.95 -5.08 1.32
CA THR A 411 -27.19 -5.27 0.59
C THR A 411 -27.40 -3.98 -0.15
N LYS A 412 -27.45 -4.08 -1.50
CA LYS A 412 -27.87 -2.97 -2.34
C LYS A 412 -29.01 -2.32 -1.56
N PRO A 413 -28.91 -1.04 -1.11
CA PRO A 413 -29.97 -0.45 -0.32
C PRO A 413 -31.24 -0.81 -1.08
N ALA A 414 -32.15 -1.55 -0.43
CA ALA A 414 -33.43 -1.80 -1.03
C ALA A 414 -33.90 -0.44 -1.50
N PRO A 415 -34.37 -0.27 -2.76
CA PRO A 415 -34.88 1.01 -3.20
C PRO A 415 -35.78 1.44 -2.04
N LYS A 416 -35.37 2.47 -1.27
CA LYS A 416 -36.22 3.03 -0.25
C LYS A 416 -37.51 3.27 -0.97
N ASP A 417 -38.54 2.53 -0.58
CA ASP A 417 -39.87 2.69 -1.13
C ASP A 417 -40.07 4.17 -1.29
N SER A 418 -40.24 4.55 -2.56
CA SER A 418 -40.37 5.90 -3.03
C SER A 418 -41.09 6.74 -1.97
N ASP A 419 -40.33 7.65 -1.35
CA ASP A 419 -40.91 8.76 -0.60
C ASP A 419 -41.95 9.38 -1.55
N PRO A 420 -43.24 9.39 -1.23
CA PRO A 420 -44.26 9.83 -2.19
C PRO A 420 -44.22 11.30 -2.56
N LYS A 421 -43.13 12.00 -2.19
CA LYS A 421 -42.80 13.36 -2.61
C LYS A 421 -41.39 13.37 -3.20
N GLY A 422 -41.30 12.86 -4.42
CA GLY A 422 -40.09 12.72 -5.21
C GLY A 422 -39.24 13.97 -5.38
N ASN A 423 -38.14 14.05 -4.64
CA ASN A 423 -37.10 15.04 -4.84
C ASN A 423 -35.68 14.45 -4.85
N SER A 424 -35.49 13.14 -4.77
CA SER A 424 -34.18 12.52 -4.97
C SER A 424 -34.01 12.17 -6.45
N LEU A 425 -33.17 12.95 -7.13
CA LEU A 425 -32.84 12.77 -8.54
C LEU A 425 -31.84 11.60 -8.70
N HIS A 426 -31.82 10.98 -9.87
CA HIS A 426 -30.93 9.85 -10.23
C HIS A 426 -29.44 10.10 -9.99
N LEU A 427 -29.02 11.36 -9.72
CA LEU A 427 -27.66 11.73 -9.37
C LEU A 427 -27.33 11.55 -7.87
N GLY A 428 -28.30 11.21 -7.01
CA GLY A 428 -28.11 11.16 -5.57
C GLY A 428 -27.97 12.54 -4.93
N ILE A 429 -28.58 13.59 -5.50
CA ILE A 429 -28.65 14.94 -4.93
C ILE A 429 -30.10 15.31 -4.63
N THR A 430 -30.32 15.86 -3.45
CA THR A 430 -31.59 16.48 -3.10
C THR A 430 -31.50 17.97 -3.35
N LEU A 431 -32.29 18.47 -4.31
CA LEU A 431 -32.31 19.86 -4.69
C LEU A 431 -33.55 20.57 -4.13
N THR A 432 -33.43 21.87 -3.89
CA THR A 432 -34.55 22.72 -3.55
C THR A 432 -34.45 24.03 -4.33
N GLU A 433 -35.60 24.61 -4.68
CA GLU A 433 -35.66 25.92 -5.34
C GLU A 433 -35.28 27.03 -4.34
N LEU A 434 -34.66 28.09 -4.83
CA LEU A 434 -34.30 29.24 -4.02
C LEU A 434 -35.53 30.05 -3.67
N THR A 435 -36.06 29.84 -2.43
CA THR A 435 -37.14 30.70 -1.88
C THR A 435 -36.60 32.04 -1.39
N PRO A 436 -37.40 33.11 -1.34
CA PRO A 436 -36.96 34.41 -0.80
C PRO A 436 -36.38 34.31 0.61
N GLN A 437 -36.92 33.43 1.43
CA GLN A 437 -36.43 33.19 2.79
C GLN A 437 -35.03 32.51 2.76
N LEU A 438 -34.84 31.48 1.96
CA LEU A 438 -33.53 30.80 1.80
C LEU A 438 -32.46 31.76 1.24
N VAL A 439 -32.83 32.61 0.31
CA VAL A 439 -31.95 33.66 -0.27
C VAL A 439 -31.48 34.64 0.82
N THR A 440 -32.37 35.04 1.70
CA THR A 440 -32.05 35.96 2.81
C THR A 440 -31.20 35.27 3.86
N ASP A 441 -31.60 34.06 4.32
CA ASP A 441 -30.94 33.33 5.39
C ASP A 441 -29.53 32.89 5.02
N ARG A 442 -29.30 32.68 3.72
CA ARG A 442 -28.00 32.21 3.18
C ARG A 442 -27.23 33.27 2.43
N HIS A 443 -27.67 34.56 2.47
CA HIS A 443 -27.01 35.68 1.79
C HIS A 443 -26.75 35.43 0.29
N LEU A 444 -27.75 34.91 -0.44
CA LEU A 444 -27.67 34.50 -1.84
C LEU A 444 -28.25 35.57 -2.80
N ASN A 445 -28.16 36.83 -2.45
CA ASN A 445 -28.77 37.93 -3.24
C ASN A 445 -28.23 37.93 -4.68
N GLY A 446 -29.15 37.96 -5.65
CA GLY A 446 -28.82 37.98 -7.08
C GLY A 446 -28.45 36.65 -7.71
N VAL A 447 -28.39 35.54 -6.93
CA VAL A 447 -28.13 34.21 -7.44
C VAL A 447 -29.45 33.54 -7.85
N ARG A 448 -29.43 32.85 -9.01
CA ARG A 448 -30.53 32.00 -9.49
C ARG A 448 -30.02 30.58 -9.66
N GLY A 449 -30.89 29.61 -9.45
CA GLY A 449 -30.52 28.20 -9.58
C GLY A 449 -31.20 27.33 -8.54
N LEU A 450 -30.67 26.13 -8.37
CA LEU A 450 -31.14 25.12 -7.43
C LEU A 450 -30.13 24.91 -6.32
N TYR A 451 -30.57 24.96 -5.08
CA TYR A 451 -29.76 24.76 -3.89
C TYR A 451 -29.61 23.26 -3.59
N ILE A 452 -28.39 22.78 -3.40
CA ILE A 452 -28.12 21.41 -2.96
C ILE A 452 -28.39 21.32 -1.46
N LYS A 453 -29.49 20.68 -1.11
CA LYS A 453 -29.92 20.49 0.29
C LYS A 453 -29.19 19.32 0.95
N ASP A 454 -28.97 18.25 0.19
CA ASP A 454 -28.35 17.02 0.68
C ASP A 454 -27.73 16.24 -0.49
N ILE A 455 -26.67 15.49 -0.22
CA ILE A 455 -26.00 14.62 -1.18
C ILE A 455 -25.97 13.21 -0.60
N ASP A 456 -26.67 12.29 -1.27
CA ASP A 456 -26.61 10.86 -0.91
C ASP A 456 -25.14 10.38 -1.02
N PRO A 457 -24.54 9.91 0.07
CA PRO A 457 -23.17 9.40 0.05
C PRO A 457 -22.96 8.24 -0.94
N ASN A 458 -24.04 7.55 -1.32
CA ASN A 458 -24.03 6.45 -2.27
C ASN A 458 -24.41 6.87 -3.71
N GLY A 459 -24.73 8.16 -3.91
CA GLY A 459 -25.15 8.70 -5.19
C GLY A 459 -23.96 9.09 -6.09
N LEU A 460 -24.21 9.17 -7.39
CA LEU A 460 -23.21 9.56 -8.40
C LEU A 460 -22.54 10.91 -8.06
N ALA A 461 -23.28 11.89 -7.57
CA ALA A 461 -22.75 13.20 -7.20
C ALA A 461 -21.68 13.16 -6.11
N ALA A 462 -21.79 12.20 -5.18
CA ALA A 462 -20.80 12.00 -4.14
C ALA A 462 -19.48 11.40 -4.66
N GLU A 463 -19.49 10.83 -5.86
CA GLU A 463 -18.31 10.23 -6.52
C GLU A 463 -17.47 11.25 -7.28
N VAL A 464 -18.09 12.36 -7.69
CA VAL A 464 -17.44 13.38 -8.52
C VAL A 464 -16.40 14.14 -7.70
N ARG A 465 -15.18 14.22 -8.23
CA ARG A 465 -14.04 14.93 -7.62
C ARG A 465 -13.60 16.11 -8.47
N LEU A 466 -12.98 17.10 -7.82
CA LEU A 466 -12.28 18.14 -8.54
C LEU A 466 -11.06 17.54 -9.25
N PRO A 467 -10.77 17.96 -10.51
CA PRO A 467 -9.60 17.47 -11.23
C PRO A 467 -8.32 17.58 -10.41
N GLY A 468 -7.58 16.49 -10.29
CA GLY A 468 -6.34 16.45 -9.52
C GLY A 468 -6.50 16.50 -8.00
N SER A 469 -7.69 16.22 -7.45
CA SER A 469 -7.95 16.37 -6.02
C SER A 469 -8.84 15.25 -5.47
N ALA A 470 -8.60 14.87 -4.23
CA ALA A 470 -9.48 14.02 -3.47
C ALA A 470 -10.73 14.73 -2.90
N ILE A 471 -10.86 16.05 -3.13
CA ILE A 471 -11.95 16.86 -2.61
C ILE A 471 -13.22 16.60 -3.43
N PRO A 472 -14.38 16.36 -2.79
CA PRO A 472 -15.66 16.28 -3.49
C PRO A 472 -15.89 17.53 -4.36
N ALA A 473 -16.36 17.31 -5.58
CA ALA A 473 -16.62 18.41 -6.49
C ALA A 473 -17.91 19.18 -6.12
N MET A 474 -18.83 18.54 -5.40
CA MET A 474 -20.09 19.12 -4.94
C MET A 474 -20.24 18.98 -3.43
N ASN A 475 -20.85 19.97 -2.80
CA ASN A 475 -21.12 19.98 -1.38
C ASN A 475 -22.56 20.43 -1.11
N GLU A 476 -23.09 20.08 0.06
CA GLU A 476 -24.31 20.69 0.57
C GLU A 476 -24.12 22.21 0.68
N GLY A 477 -25.09 22.98 0.23
CA GLY A 477 -24.99 24.43 0.20
C GLY A 477 -24.56 25.00 -1.14
N ASP A 478 -24.10 24.20 -2.08
CA ASP A 478 -23.77 24.62 -3.45
C ASP A 478 -25.06 24.95 -4.23
N ILE A 479 -24.94 25.82 -5.25
CA ILE A 479 -26.08 26.22 -6.07
C ILE A 479 -25.81 25.87 -7.52
N ILE A 480 -26.60 24.97 -8.08
CA ILE A 480 -26.54 24.59 -9.50
C ILE A 480 -27.30 25.66 -10.31
N THR A 481 -26.61 26.32 -11.24
CA THR A 481 -27.18 27.37 -12.08
C THR A 481 -27.45 26.89 -13.51
N ARG A 482 -26.67 25.89 -13.97
CA ARG A 482 -26.79 25.30 -15.34
C ARG A 482 -26.42 23.83 -15.33
N ILE A 483 -27.07 23.07 -16.20
CA ILE A 483 -26.72 21.71 -16.57
C ILE A 483 -26.63 21.62 -18.11
N ASN A 484 -25.52 21.10 -18.63
CA ASN A 484 -25.29 20.93 -20.06
C ASN A 484 -25.67 22.18 -20.90
N ARG A 485 -25.22 23.38 -20.45
CA ARG A 485 -25.46 24.69 -21.05
C ARG A 485 -26.90 25.25 -20.89
N ILE A 486 -27.82 24.48 -20.30
CA ILE A 486 -29.20 24.91 -20.03
C ILE A 486 -29.25 25.53 -18.61
N SER A 487 -29.75 26.75 -18.50
CA SER A 487 -29.98 27.40 -17.19
C SER A 487 -31.18 26.73 -16.50
N VAL A 488 -31.04 26.45 -15.20
CA VAL A 488 -32.07 25.79 -14.41
C VAL A 488 -32.42 26.62 -13.18
N ASN A 489 -33.71 26.90 -13.04
CA ASN A 489 -34.25 27.68 -11.90
C ASN A 489 -35.37 26.92 -11.17
N SER A 490 -35.80 25.78 -11.74
CA SER A 490 -36.82 24.92 -11.13
C SER A 490 -36.38 23.44 -11.18
N LEU A 491 -36.89 22.66 -10.23
CA LEU A 491 -36.66 21.20 -10.19
C LEU A 491 -37.16 20.55 -11.48
N ALA A 492 -38.26 21.03 -12.04
CA ALA A 492 -38.84 20.47 -13.29
C ALA A 492 -37.89 20.65 -14.49
N GLU A 493 -37.24 21.83 -14.61
CA GLU A 493 -36.26 22.09 -15.67
C GLU A 493 -35.03 21.17 -15.54
N PHE A 494 -34.51 21.02 -14.34
CA PHE A 494 -33.37 20.16 -14.07
C PHE A 494 -33.69 18.69 -14.38
N GLN A 495 -34.82 18.20 -13.92
CA GLN A 495 -35.29 16.84 -14.15
C GLN A 495 -35.57 16.57 -15.62
N HIS A 496 -36.09 17.57 -16.35
CA HIS A 496 -36.30 17.46 -17.79
C HIS A 496 -34.98 17.19 -18.53
N VAL A 497 -33.91 17.93 -18.18
CA VAL A 497 -32.58 17.72 -18.78
C VAL A 497 -32.03 16.34 -18.42
N LEU A 498 -32.11 15.92 -17.15
CA LEU A 498 -31.64 14.58 -16.73
C LEU A 498 -32.35 13.45 -17.48
N ASN A 499 -33.64 13.55 -17.71
CA ASN A 499 -34.44 12.54 -18.40
C ASN A 499 -34.06 12.38 -19.89
N THR A 500 -33.31 13.34 -20.47
CA THR A 500 -32.79 13.23 -21.83
C THR A 500 -31.45 12.49 -21.92
N LEU A 501 -30.77 12.32 -20.79
CA LEU A 501 -29.44 11.71 -20.70
C LEU A 501 -29.53 10.19 -20.67
N LYS A 502 -28.53 9.56 -21.25
CA LYS A 502 -28.31 8.10 -21.24
C LYS A 502 -27.02 7.78 -20.47
N PRO A 503 -26.90 6.58 -19.89
CA PRO A 503 -25.63 6.13 -19.36
C PRO A 503 -24.50 6.29 -20.38
N GLY A 504 -23.43 6.95 -19.97
CA GLY A 504 -22.29 7.32 -20.83
C GLY A 504 -22.33 8.78 -21.33
N ASP A 505 -23.43 9.52 -21.18
CA ASP A 505 -23.50 10.91 -21.61
C ASP A 505 -22.74 11.84 -20.64
N PRO A 506 -22.05 12.88 -21.14
CA PRO A 506 -21.37 13.84 -20.31
C PRO A 506 -22.34 14.79 -19.60
N ILE A 507 -22.07 15.07 -18.33
CA ILE A 507 -22.74 16.11 -17.55
C ILE A 507 -21.74 17.22 -17.23
N VAL A 508 -22.15 18.46 -17.49
CA VAL A 508 -21.43 19.66 -17.10
C VAL A 508 -22.34 20.54 -16.26
N LEU A 509 -22.01 20.72 -14.99
CA LEU A 509 -22.72 21.57 -14.07
C LEU A 509 -21.96 22.89 -13.87
N ASN A 510 -22.66 24.02 -13.94
CA ASN A 510 -22.16 25.28 -13.42
C ASN A 510 -22.74 25.46 -12.03
N VAL A 511 -21.89 25.60 -11.04
CA VAL A 511 -22.29 25.72 -9.64
C VAL A 511 -21.65 26.94 -8.99
N PHE A 512 -22.31 27.54 -8.02
CA PHE A 512 -21.69 28.46 -7.07
C PHE A 512 -21.35 27.69 -5.80
N GLN A 513 -20.11 27.79 -5.37
CA GLN A 513 -19.59 27.22 -4.13
C GLN A 513 -19.09 28.29 -3.19
N ARG A 514 -19.12 28.05 -1.87
CA ARG A 514 -18.51 28.97 -0.90
C ARG A 514 -17.02 28.68 -0.75
N ASP A 515 -16.22 29.73 -0.86
CA ASP A 515 -14.79 29.65 -0.53
C ASP A 515 -14.58 29.68 1.01
N PRO A 516 -13.37 29.40 1.53
CA PRO A 516 -13.08 29.49 2.98
C PRO A 516 -13.30 30.88 3.59
N LYS A 517 -13.51 31.93 2.77
CA LYS A 517 -13.85 33.30 3.18
C LYS A 517 -15.33 33.58 3.03
N ASP A 518 -16.16 32.55 2.90
CA ASP A 518 -17.62 32.62 2.76
C ASP A 518 -18.13 33.40 1.50
N ARG A 519 -17.30 33.53 0.45
CA ARG A 519 -17.69 34.19 -0.80
C ARG A 519 -18.17 33.14 -1.81
N LEU A 520 -19.20 33.45 -2.56
CA LEU A 520 -19.68 32.64 -3.66
C LEU A 520 -18.73 32.74 -4.86
N VAL A 521 -18.14 31.60 -5.26
CA VAL A 521 -17.27 31.49 -6.42
C VAL A 521 -17.87 30.53 -7.44
N PRO A 522 -17.87 30.87 -8.73
CA PRO A 522 -18.37 29.98 -9.77
C PRO A 522 -17.39 28.85 -9.99
N ARG A 523 -17.93 27.62 -10.19
CA ARG A 523 -17.19 26.41 -10.54
C ARG A 523 -17.89 25.70 -11.67
N ILE A 524 -17.10 24.94 -12.45
CA ILE A 524 -17.61 24.02 -13.46
C ILE A 524 -17.23 22.61 -13.02
N ILE A 525 -18.23 21.75 -12.92
CA ILE A 525 -18.08 20.34 -12.54
C ILE A 525 -18.47 19.50 -13.74
N GLN A 526 -17.63 18.54 -14.10
CA GLN A 526 -17.86 17.70 -15.25
C GLN A 526 -17.66 16.22 -14.86
N PHE A 527 -18.57 15.36 -15.32
CA PHE A 527 -18.53 13.92 -15.06
C PHE A 527 -19.42 13.20 -16.08
N THR A 528 -19.36 11.87 -16.07
CA THR A 528 -20.17 11.03 -16.96
C THR A 528 -21.38 10.47 -16.22
N TYR A 529 -22.56 10.56 -16.84
CA TYR A 529 -23.79 9.96 -16.32
C TYR A 529 -23.68 8.42 -16.37
N GLN A 530 -23.94 7.76 -15.24
CA GLN A 530 -23.82 6.29 -15.12
C GLN A 530 -25.18 5.62 -15.07
#